data_1c410ae811fbbf2b05b42166e291780f
#
_entry.id   1c410ae811fbbf2b05b42166e291780f
#
_cell.length_a   1.000
_cell.length_b   1.000
_cell.length_c   1.000
_cell.angle_alpha   90.00
_cell.angle_beta   90.00
_cell.angle_gamma   90.00
#
_symmetry.space_group_name_H-M   'P 1'
#
loop_
_entity.id
_entity.type
_entity.pdbx_description
1 polymer ?
#
loop_
_entity_poly.entity_id
_entity_poly.type
_entity_poly.pdbx_seq_one_letter_code
_entity_poly.pdbx_strand_id
1 'polypeptide(L)'
;YESQKYQNCVFVGRDPEGRARFACLRGTRDNFRIDVESSDKRYNFSLLSADPKCPRLAVAESPIDALSLATLVKLSGGEWWDSHYLSLGGTAPRAMVQFLHDHPHVTQVSLCLDNDKASAPISRRCGKSSISGREHGNRLFDFRFQRSKFR
;
A
#
# COMPACT_ATOMS: atom_id res chain seq x y z
N TYR A 1 1.93 -12.47 -10.67
CA TYR A 1 2.66 -13.70 -11.04
C TYR A 1 2.12 -14.90 -10.26
N GLU A 2 2.36 -16.10 -10.74
CA GLU A 2 1.92 -17.36 -10.19
C GLU A 2 3.12 -18.28 -9.92
N SER A 3 3.10 -19.01 -8.80
CA SER A 3 4.09 -20.05 -8.50
C SER A 3 3.72 -21.32 -9.25
N GLN A 4 4.58 -21.81 -10.12
CA GLN A 4 4.32 -22.96 -11.00
C GLN A 4 3.94 -24.23 -10.24
N LYS A 5 4.55 -24.50 -9.07
CA LYS A 5 4.33 -25.74 -8.32
C LYS A 5 3.01 -25.80 -7.56
N TYR A 6 2.61 -24.67 -6.94
CA TYR A 6 1.47 -24.62 -6.01
C TYR A 6 0.36 -23.66 -6.45
N GLN A 7 0.52 -23.00 -7.59
CA GLN A 7 -0.44 -22.02 -8.12
C GLN A 7 -0.73 -20.88 -7.13
N ASN A 8 0.27 -20.49 -6.33
CA ASN A 8 0.16 -19.38 -5.40
C ASN A 8 0.30 -18.06 -6.14
N CYS A 9 -0.43 -17.04 -5.71
CA CYS A 9 -0.20 -15.68 -6.18
C CYS A 9 1.15 -15.16 -5.69
N VAL A 10 1.94 -14.59 -6.59
CA VAL A 10 3.22 -13.95 -6.27
C VAL A 10 3.08 -12.44 -6.46
N PHE A 11 3.21 -11.70 -5.39
CA PHE A 11 3.21 -10.25 -5.40
C PHE A 11 4.65 -9.74 -5.38
N VAL A 12 5.00 -8.93 -6.37
CA VAL A 12 6.38 -8.43 -6.54
C VAL A 12 6.42 -6.94 -6.30
N GLY A 13 7.30 -6.49 -5.42
CA GLY A 13 7.65 -5.10 -5.21
C GLY A 13 8.90 -4.72 -6.00
N ARG A 14 8.90 -3.53 -6.59
CA ARG A 14 9.97 -3.04 -7.46
C ARG A 14 10.51 -1.71 -6.97
N ASP A 15 11.80 -1.48 -7.25
CA ASP A 15 12.40 -0.16 -7.07
C ASP A 15 12.05 0.78 -8.25
N PRO A 16 12.42 2.08 -8.19
CA PRO A 16 12.16 3.05 -9.26
C PRO A 16 12.74 2.65 -10.62
N GLU A 17 13.82 1.86 -10.63
CA GLU A 17 14.44 1.33 -11.84
C GLU A 17 13.75 0.08 -12.39
N GLY A 18 12.66 -0.36 -11.76
CA GLY A 18 11.85 -1.50 -12.17
C GLY A 18 12.41 -2.87 -11.74
N ARG A 19 13.53 -2.91 -10.97
CA ARG A 19 14.13 -4.16 -10.49
C ARG A 19 13.29 -4.76 -9.37
N ALA A 20 13.06 -6.06 -9.40
CA ALA A 20 12.39 -6.77 -8.30
C ALA A 20 13.25 -6.75 -7.03
N ARG A 21 12.72 -6.19 -5.94
CA ARG A 21 13.39 -6.06 -4.64
C ARG A 21 12.70 -6.83 -3.53
N PHE A 22 11.42 -7.09 -3.71
CA PHE A 22 10.57 -7.80 -2.75
C PHE A 22 9.68 -8.76 -3.50
N ALA A 23 9.40 -9.91 -2.89
CA ALA A 23 8.32 -10.78 -3.32
C ALA A 23 7.66 -11.44 -2.12
N CYS A 24 6.36 -11.67 -2.20
CA CYS A 24 5.65 -12.52 -1.26
C CYS A 24 4.65 -13.42 -1.97
N LEU A 25 4.40 -14.59 -1.38
CA LEU A 25 3.45 -15.56 -1.88
C LEU A 25 2.19 -15.57 -1.02
N ARG A 26 1.05 -15.76 -1.67
CA ARG A 26 -0.25 -15.98 -1.04
C ARG A 26 -0.89 -17.20 -1.64
N GLY A 27 -1.32 -18.14 -0.78
CA GLY A 27 -2.06 -19.33 -1.19
C GLY A 27 -3.37 -18.97 -1.85
N THR A 28 -3.73 -19.75 -2.88
CA THR A 28 -5.04 -19.64 -3.56
C THR A 28 -6.06 -20.61 -2.97
N ARG A 29 -5.62 -21.60 -2.19
CA ARG A 29 -6.45 -22.66 -1.62
C ARG A 29 -6.43 -22.74 -0.10
N ASP A 30 -5.47 -22.06 0.53
CA ASP A 30 -5.23 -22.07 1.97
C ASP A 30 -4.73 -20.71 2.46
N ASN A 31 -4.48 -20.60 3.76
CA ASN A 31 -3.95 -19.39 4.39
C ASN A 31 -2.42 -19.26 4.25
N PHE A 32 -1.80 -19.96 3.28
CA PHE A 32 -0.36 -19.87 3.08
C PHE A 32 0.07 -18.45 2.72
N ARG A 33 1.04 -17.96 3.47
CA ARG A 33 1.66 -16.66 3.25
C ARG A 33 3.13 -16.71 3.65
N ILE A 34 4.00 -16.24 2.76
CA ILE A 34 5.43 -16.15 3.03
C ILE A 34 6.04 -15.00 2.24
N ASP A 35 6.98 -14.29 2.85
CA ASP A 35 7.86 -13.39 2.13
C ASP A 35 9.05 -14.20 1.61
N VAL A 36 9.46 -13.95 0.38
CA VAL A 36 10.63 -14.60 -0.21
C VAL A 36 11.87 -14.16 0.55
N GLU A 37 12.77 -15.08 0.83
CA GLU A 37 14.01 -14.82 1.52
C GLU A 37 14.82 -13.71 0.82
N SER A 38 15.53 -12.90 1.59
CA SER A 38 16.30 -11.72 1.12
C SER A 38 15.48 -10.60 0.48
N SER A 39 14.15 -10.63 0.59
CA SER A 39 13.29 -9.54 0.14
C SER A 39 13.52 -8.25 0.94
N ASP A 40 13.68 -7.14 0.22
CA ASP A 40 13.76 -5.81 0.83
C ASP A 40 12.37 -5.24 1.10
N LYS A 41 11.94 -5.26 2.36
CA LYS A 41 10.60 -4.81 2.77
C LYS A 41 10.33 -3.31 2.58
N ARG A 42 11.33 -2.52 2.18
CA ARG A 42 11.14 -1.12 1.78
C ARG A 42 10.40 -1.02 0.45
N TYR A 43 10.53 -2.01 -0.43
CA TYR A 43 9.94 -2.05 -1.77
C TYR A 43 8.79 -3.05 -1.82
N ASN A 44 7.78 -2.87 -0.98
CA ASN A 44 6.64 -3.78 -0.99
C ASN A 44 5.78 -3.64 -2.26
N PHE A 45 4.82 -4.55 -2.46
CA PHE A 45 3.93 -4.54 -3.61
C PHE A 45 3.20 -3.20 -3.73
N SER A 46 3.19 -2.65 -4.94
CA SER A 46 2.47 -1.44 -5.28
C SER A 46 1.82 -1.54 -6.66
N LEU A 47 0.68 -0.86 -6.82
CA LEU A 47 0.10 -0.51 -8.11
C LEU A 47 0.34 0.97 -8.33
N LEU A 48 0.98 1.31 -9.43
CA LEU A 48 1.25 2.70 -9.77
C LEU A 48 0.07 3.29 -10.55
N SER A 49 -0.18 4.59 -10.34
CA SER A 49 -1.10 5.38 -11.14
C SER A 49 -0.65 5.42 -12.61
N ALA A 50 -1.60 5.64 -13.53
CA ALA A 50 -1.28 5.92 -14.93
C ALA A 50 -0.55 7.26 -15.11
N ASP A 51 -0.79 8.22 -14.20
CA ASP A 51 -0.04 9.48 -14.15
C ASP A 51 1.17 9.31 -13.21
N PRO A 52 2.43 9.36 -13.73
CA PRO A 52 3.62 9.28 -12.90
C PRO A 52 3.75 10.40 -11.85
N LYS A 53 3.02 11.51 -12.03
CA LYS A 53 3.00 12.65 -11.10
C LYS A 53 1.75 12.68 -10.22
N CYS A 54 0.99 11.59 -10.16
CA CYS A 54 -0.19 11.50 -9.33
C CYS A 54 0.12 11.83 -7.86
N PRO A 55 -0.59 12.79 -7.24
CA PRO A 55 -0.30 13.19 -5.87
C PRO A 55 -0.93 12.26 -4.81
N ARG A 56 -1.70 11.26 -5.21
CA ARG A 56 -2.52 10.41 -4.32
C ARG A 56 -1.91 9.04 -4.12
N LEU A 57 -1.90 8.59 -2.86
CA LEU A 57 -1.46 7.25 -2.44
C LEU A 57 -2.47 6.66 -1.47
N ALA A 58 -3.01 5.48 -1.77
CA ALA A 58 -3.75 4.65 -0.83
C ALA A 58 -2.82 3.56 -0.27
N VAL A 59 -2.80 3.41 1.05
CA VAL A 59 -1.92 2.47 1.75
C VAL A 59 -2.76 1.42 2.45
N ALA A 60 -2.47 0.15 2.20
CA ALA A 60 -3.14 -1.01 2.79
C ALA A 60 -2.14 -1.91 3.54
N GLU A 61 -2.62 -2.84 4.35
CA GLU A 61 -1.75 -3.74 5.12
C GLU A 61 -1.15 -4.84 4.25
N SER A 62 -1.92 -5.39 3.33
CA SER A 62 -1.48 -6.49 2.46
C SER A 62 -1.63 -6.18 0.97
N PRO A 63 -0.95 -6.94 0.09
CA PRO A 63 -1.13 -6.81 -1.36
C PRO A 63 -2.57 -7.06 -1.82
N ILE A 64 -3.27 -7.98 -1.15
CA ILE A 64 -4.68 -8.31 -1.48
C ILE A 64 -5.57 -7.12 -1.15
N ASP A 65 -5.34 -6.44 -0.01
CA ASP A 65 -6.12 -5.26 0.38
C ASP A 65 -5.88 -4.11 -0.58
N ALA A 66 -4.64 -3.90 -1.03
CA ALA A 66 -4.31 -2.90 -2.05
C ALA A 66 -5.05 -3.15 -3.37
N LEU A 67 -5.12 -4.41 -3.83
CA LEU A 67 -5.91 -4.79 -5.01
C LEU A 67 -7.41 -4.62 -4.77
N SER A 68 -7.90 -4.97 -3.58
CA SER A 68 -9.31 -4.82 -3.20
C SER A 68 -9.74 -3.36 -3.23
N LEU A 69 -8.92 -2.44 -2.72
CA LEU A 69 -9.18 -0.99 -2.79
C LEU A 69 -9.29 -0.52 -4.24
N ALA A 70 -8.35 -0.90 -5.10
CA ALA A 70 -8.40 -0.55 -6.53
C ALA A 70 -9.66 -1.13 -7.20
N THR A 71 -10.05 -2.36 -6.84
CA THR A 71 -11.25 -3.02 -7.34
C THR A 71 -12.52 -2.30 -6.88
N LEU A 72 -12.60 -1.89 -5.62
CA LEU A 72 -13.75 -1.15 -5.07
C LEU A 72 -13.92 0.20 -5.77
N VAL A 73 -12.82 0.94 -6.01
CA VAL A 73 -12.87 2.19 -6.79
C VAL A 73 -13.46 1.94 -8.18
N LYS A 74 -12.99 0.90 -8.88
CA LYS A 74 -13.52 0.53 -10.19
C LYS A 74 -15.01 0.16 -10.15
N LEU A 75 -15.41 -0.64 -9.17
CA LEU A 75 -16.83 -1.05 -9.02
C LEU A 75 -17.75 0.12 -8.67
N SER A 76 -17.22 1.16 -8.02
CA SER A 76 -17.94 2.40 -7.70
C SER A 76 -17.99 3.38 -8.88
N GLY A 77 -17.51 2.98 -10.07
CA GLY A 77 -17.48 3.82 -11.27
C GLY A 77 -16.32 4.81 -11.31
N GLY A 78 -15.34 4.67 -10.41
CA GLY A 78 -14.12 5.48 -10.39
C GLY A 78 -12.99 4.86 -11.23
N GLU A 79 -11.97 5.67 -11.51
CA GLU A 79 -10.79 5.25 -12.25
C GLU A 79 -9.70 4.81 -11.26
N TRP A 80 -9.51 3.50 -11.10
CA TRP A 80 -8.54 2.96 -10.14
C TRP A 80 -7.09 3.46 -10.40
N TRP A 81 -6.74 3.72 -11.64
CA TRP A 81 -5.42 4.22 -12.04
C TRP A 81 -5.16 5.70 -11.72
N ASP A 82 -6.14 6.40 -11.16
CA ASP A 82 -6.00 7.79 -10.69
C ASP A 82 -5.32 7.91 -9.33
N SER A 83 -4.89 6.81 -8.74
CA SER A 83 -4.16 6.77 -7.47
C SER A 83 -3.08 5.71 -7.49
N HIS A 84 -2.04 5.90 -6.69
CA HIS A 84 -1.12 4.82 -6.33
C HIS A 84 -1.72 4.00 -5.20
N TYR A 85 -1.43 2.69 -5.17
CA TYR A 85 -1.78 1.78 -4.07
C TYR A 85 -0.54 1.09 -3.59
N LEU A 86 -0.32 1.05 -2.28
CA LEU A 86 0.86 0.46 -1.65
C LEU A 86 0.44 -0.51 -0.55
N SER A 87 1.05 -1.68 -0.55
CA SER A 87 0.99 -2.61 0.57
C SER A 87 2.14 -2.34 1.56
N LEU A 88 1.86 -2.35 2.86
CA LEU A 88 2.91 -2.30 3.88
C LEU A 88 3.58 -3.68 4.10
N GLY A 89 2.88 -4.78 3.78
CA GLY A 89 3.32 -6.14 4.13
C GLY A 89 3.31 -6.38 5.64
N GLY A 90 2.37 -5.75 6.35
CA GLY A 90 2.21 -5.73 7.81
C GLY A 90 2.00 -4.33 8.34
N THR A 91 2.41 -4.06 9.58
CA THR A 91 2.14 -2.80 10.27
C THR A 91 3.35 -1.84 10.34
N ALA A 92 4.46 -2.16 9.68
CA ALA A 92 5.65 -1.31 9.70
C ALA A 92 5.61 -0.26 8.58
N PRO A 93 5.85 1.04 8.84
CA PRO A 93 5.69 2.10 7.85
C PRO A 93 6.85 2.21 6.85
N ARG A 94 7.85 1.30 6.90
CA ARG A 94 9.09 1.42 6.09
C ARG A 94 8.85 1.46 4.59
N ALA A 95 7.87 0.69 4.08
CA ALA A 95 7.51 0.70 2.65
C ALA A 95 6.89 2.05 2.24
N MET A 96 6.03 2.63 3.09
CA MET A 96 5.44 3.94 2.84
C MET A 96 6.50 5.05 2.86
N VAL A 97 7.43 5.02 3.81
CA VAL A 97 8.52 6.00 3.89
C VAL A 97 9.38 5.94 2.63
N GLN A 98 9.77 4.74 2.19
CA GLN A 98 10.55 4.58 0.95
C GLN A 98 9.75 5.04 -0.27
N PHE A 99 8.47 4.67 -0.38
CA PHE A 99 7.62 5.08 -1.49
C PHE A 99 7.51 6.60 -1.60
N LEU A 100 7.29 7.30 -0.48
CA LEU A 100 7.22 8.77 -0.44
C LEU A 100 8.57 9.45 -0.76
N HIS A 101 9.68 8.80 -0.41
CA HIS A 101 11.02 9.26 -0.81
C HIS A 101 11.19 9.17 -2.34
N ASP A 102 10.79 8.05 -2.94
CA ASP A 102 10.96 7.77 -4.36
C ASP A 102 9.93 8.52 -5.23
N HIS A 103 8.76 8.88 -4.65
CA HIS A 103 7.67 9.61 -5.31
C HIS A 103 7.40 10.95 -4.62
N PRO A 104 8.30 11.92 -4.76
CA PRO A 104 8.25 13.18 -4.03
C PRO A 104 7.05 14.09 -4.37
N HIS A 105 6.33 13.81 -5.44
CA HIS A 105 5.10 14.50 -5.84
C HIS A 105 3.86 14.03 -5.08
N VAL A 106 3.92 12.89 -4.39
CA VAL A 106 2.82 12.41 -3.54
C VAL A 106 2.65 13.32 -2.34
N THR A 107 1.48 13.91 -2.23
CA THR A 107 1.11 14.88 -1.17
C THR A 107 -0.14 14.48 -0.39
N GLN A 108 -0.88 13.49 -0.88
CA GLN A 108 -2.10 12.99 -0.25
C GLN A 108 -1.95 11.49 0.01
N VAL A 109 -2.05 11.08 1.26
CA VAL A 109 -1.95 9.69 1.67
C VAL A 109 -3.20 9.29 2.43
N SER A 110 -3.90 8.28 1.93
CA SER A 110 -5.05 7.65 2.59
C SER A 110 -4.61 6.33 3.21
N LEU A 111 -4.71 6.21 4.53
CA LEU A 111 -4.43 4.96 5.23
C LEU A 111 -5.71 4.12 5.33
N CYS A 112 -5.72 2.99 4.64
CA CYS A 112 -6.80 2.01 4.59
C CYS A 112 -6.34 0.74 5.32
N LEU A 113 -6.18 0.86 6.64
CA LEU A 113 -5.68 -0.20 7.50
C LEU A 113 -6.83 -0.85 8.27
N ASP A 114 -6.65 -2.11 8.68
CA ASP A 114 -7.60 -2.82 9.53
C ASP A 114 -7.79 -2.08 10.86
N ASN A 115 -9.01 -2.08 11.39
CA ASN A 115 -9.33 -1.39 12.64
C ASN A 115 -9.01 -2.27 13.86
N ASP A 116 -7.81 -2.82 13.90
CA ASP A 116 -7.32 -3.63 15.01
C ASP A 116 -6.30 -2.88 15.89
N LYS A 117 -5.83 -3.54 16.96
CA LYS A 117 -4.83 -2.96 17.87
C LYS A 117 -3.44 -2.86 17.22
N ALA A 118 -3.15 -3.64 16.18
CA ALA A 118 -1.85 -3.69 15.54
C ALA A 118 -1.63 -2.51 14.59
N SER A 119 -2.68 -2.03 13.92
CA SER A 119 -2.62 -0.89 12.98
C SER A 119 -2.68 0.48 13.66
N ALA A 120 -3.14 0.56 14.92
CA ALA A 120 -3.25 1.80 15.67
C ALA A 120 -1.94 2.63 15.80
N PRO A 121 -0.73 2.06 15.90
CA PRO A 121 0.52 2.83 15.96
C PRO A 121 0.85 3.59 14.69
N ILE A 122 0.47 3.10 13.52
CA ILE A 122 0.75 3.75 12.22
C ILE A 122 -0.05 5.04 12.11
N SER A 123 -1.35 4.98 12.41
CA SER A 123 -2.24 6.13 12.35
C SER A 123 -1.83 7.26 13.31
N ARG A 124 -1.21 6.92 14.46
CA ARG A 124 -0.69 7.91 15.42
C ARG A 124 0.62 8.57 14.98
N ARG A 125 1.48 7.85 14.24
CA ARG A 125 2.78 8.36 13.78
C ARG A 125 2.68 9.30 12.60
N CYS A 126 1.62 9.20 11.81
CA CYS A 126 1.43 10.05 10.64
C CYS A 126 0.89 11.46 10.93
N GLY A 127 0.66 11.83 12.19
CA GLY A 127 0.27 13.19 12.59
C GLY A 127 -1.25 13.42 12.67
N LYS A 128 -1.66 14.56 13.21
CA LYS A 128 -3.07 14.92 13.38
C LYS A 128 -3.72 15.18 12.03
N SER A 129 -4.64 14.30 11.61
CA SER A 129 -5.43 14.44 10.40
C SER A 129 -6.89 14.76 10.72
N SER A 130 -7.53 15.52 9.86
CA SER A 130 -8.99 15.65 9.85
C SER A 130 -9.61 14.31 9.44
N ILE A 131 -10.46 13.76 10.28
CA ILE A 131 -11.22 12.54 10.01
C ILE A 131 -12.41 12.94 9.13
N SER A 132 -12.46 12.48 7.88
CA SER A 132 -13.66 12.54 7.05
C SER A 132 -14.04 11.13 6.60
N GLY A 133 -15.22 10.70 7.05
CA GLY A 133 -15.92 9.51 6.55
C GLY A 133 -15.70 8.22 7.35
N ARG A 134 -16.83 7.68 7.82
CA ARG A 134 -16.97 6.29 8.28
C ARG A 134 -17.72 5.54 7.19
N GLU A 135 -17.08 4.60 6.53
CA GLU A 135 -17.79 3.57 5.79
C GLU A 135 -17.27 2.20 6.20
N HIS A 136 -18.18 1.34 6.63
CA HIS A 136 -18.02 -0.12 6.84
C HIS A 136 -16.79 -0.58 7.64
N GLY A 137 -16.62 -0.08 8.87
CA GLY A 137 -15.65 -0.65 9.83
C GLY A 137 -14.17 -0.29 9.63
N ASN A 138 -13.77 0.16 8.47
CA ASN A 138 -12.40 0.62 8.19
C ASN A 138 -12.27 2.13 8.45
N ARG A 139 -11.18 2.53 9.11
CA ARG A 139 -10.87 3.96 9.29
C ARG A 139 -10.08 4.45 8.09
N LEU A 140 -10.69 5.32 7.31
CA LEU A 140 -9.99 6.09 6.28
C LEU A 140 -9.32 7.30 6.97
N PHE A 141 -7.99 7.37 6.93
CA PHE A 141 -7.23 8.53 7.40
C PHE A 141 -6.67 9.25 6.18
N ASP A 142 -7.13 10.46 5.93
CA ASP A 142 -6.63 11.30 4.85
C ASP A 142 -5.57 12.26 5.42
N PHE A 143 -4.33 12.09 4.99
CA PHE A 143 -3.20 12.91 5.42
C PHE A 143 -2.77 13.83 4.29
N ARG A 144 -2.83 15.14 4.51
CA ARG A 144 -2.16 16.11 3.63
C ARG A 144 -0.79 16.44 4.20
N PHE A 145 0.27 16.01 3.53
CA PHE A 145 1.63 16.36 3.89
C PHE A 145 1.99 17.76 3.39
N GLN A 146 2.22 18.69 4.31
CA GLN A 146 2.97 19.93 4.00
C GLN A 146 4.46 19.66 4.24
N ARG A 147 5.27 19.80 3.20
CA ARG A 147 6.71 19.48 3.14
C ARG A 147 7.64 20.31 4.04
N SER A 148 7.17 21.16 4.94
CA SER A 148 8.02 22.14 5.64
C SER A 148 8.84 21.59 6.82
N LYS A 149 8.89 20.28 7.11
CA LYS A 149 9.52 19.74 8.35
C LYS A 149 10.41 18.51 8.20
N PHE A 150 10.89 18.17 7.02
CA PHE A 150 11.95 17.15 6.91
C PHE A 150 13.21 17.78 6.29
N ARG A 151 14.04 18.38 7.14
CA ARG A 151 15.49 18.57 6.95
C ARG A 151 16.22 17.60 7.84
#